data_702763950b92a3709962c9f7135f0d7f
#
_entry.id   702763950b92a3709962c9f7135f0d7f
#
_cell.length_a   1.000
_cell.length_b   1.000
_cell.length_c   1.000
_cell.angle_alpha   90.00
_cell.angle_beta   90.00
_cell.angle_gamma   90.00
#
_symmetry.space_group_name_H-M   'P 1'
#
loop_
_entity.id
_entity.type
_entity.pdbx_description
1 polymer ?
#
loop_
_entity_poly.entity_id
_entity_poly.type
_entity_poly.pdbx_seq_one_letter_code
_entity_poly.pdbx_strand_id
1 'polypeptide(L)'
;MLDVFYHLNICLRTESFGVTMAKSENAENSRQALIVAAGALFAENGVSGTNVRSIAAKAGVNVALINYHFGNKDGLVNAVIDFVLDSYRHYMPNEFIKNHPELWESRAGQRKIVAYMVDQAFEFIRPRPENPWMNTFIMRCAEANDIGRRRILAEILIPGCIRYTRTYVRITGSTDYRKARCWALSVFAPAFIYATNPTIIDYTCPGKRADDNFYDELKRWSINVAWHELGLQESGESDYFTALPPSFKKKTYLNIAGD
;
A
#
# COMPACT_ATOMS: atom_id res chain seq x y z
N MET A 1 46.06 -36.78 -29.66
CA MET A 1 44.81 -36.59 -30.41
C MET A 1 43.57 -36.68 -29.51
N LEU A 2 43.71 -36.69 -28.21
CA LEU A 2 42.60 -36.71 -27.21
C LEU A 2 42.32 -35.35 -26.52
N ASP A 3 43.25 -34.41 -26.57
CA ASP A 3 43.12 -33.10 -25.91
C ASP A 3 42.29 -32.05 -26.66
N VAL A 4 42.09 -32.22 -27.96
CA VAL A 4 41.32 -31.25 -28.77
C VAL A 4 39.80 -31.40 -28.56
N PHE A 5 39.33 -32.59 -28.18
CA PHE A 5 37.90 -32.84 -27.97
C PHE A 5 37.40 -32.36 -26.60
N TYR A 6 38.27 -32.19 -25.61
CA TYR A 6 37.88 -31.72 -24.26
C TYR A 6 37.69 -30.21 -24.22
N HIS A 7 38.47 -29.47 -25.00
CA HIS A 7 38.32 -27.99 -25.06
C HIS A 7 37.12 -27.55 -25.91
N LEU A 8 36.71 -28.33 -26.96
CA LEU A 8 35.55 -27.98 -27.77
C LEU A 8 34.22 -28.19 -27.02
N ASN A 9 34.13 -29.20 -26.15
CA ASN A 9 32.92 -29.45 -25.36
C ASN A 9 32.71 -28.46 -24.20
N ILE A 10 33.78 -27.89 -23.65
CA ILE A 10 33.67 -26.85 -22.59
C ILE A 10 33.28 -25.51 -23.20
N CYS A 11 33.81 -25.18 -24.41
CA CYS A 11 33.45 -23.92 -25.10
C CYS A 11 31.99 -23.89 -25.55
N LEU A 12 31.47 -25.00 -26.08
CA LEU A 12 30.05 -25.11 -26.49
C LEU A 12 29.08 -25.13 -25.30
N ARG A 13 29.51 -25.62 -24.14
CA ARG A 13 28.67 -25.58 -22.89
C ARG A 13 28.61 -24.19 -22.26
N THR A 14 29.71 -23.43 -22.32
CA THR A 14 29.74 -22.06 -21.78
C THR A 14 28.99 -21.08 -22.66
N GLU A 15 29.06 -21.21 -23.99
CA GLU A 15 28.26 -20.37 -24.89
C GLU A 15 26.77 -20.66 -24.80
N SER A 16 26.34 -21.93 -24.68
CA SER A 16 24.93 -22.27 -24.53
C SER A 16 24.39 -21.82 -23.16
N PHE A 17 25.20 -21.85 -22.13
CA PHE A 17 24.82 -21.37 -20.78
C PHE A 17 24.70 -19.85 -20.74
N GLY A 18 25.62 -19.11 -21.34
CA GLY A 18 25.57 -17.66 -21.46
C GLY A 18 24.35 -17.16 -22.28
N VAL A 19 24.06 -17.80 -23.39
CA VAL A 19 22.90 -17.50 -24.25
C VAL A 19 21.59 -17.82 -23.52
N THR A 20 21.55 -18.88 -22.73
CA THR A 20 20.37 -19.29 -21.97
C THR A 20 20.13 -18.30 -20.81
N MET A 21 21.16 -17.84 -20.11
CA MET A 21 21.04 -16.83 -19.04
C MET A 21 20.59 -15.46 -19.59
N ALA A 22 21.20 -14.97 -20.67
CA ALA A 22 20.82 -13.71 -21.31
C ALA A 22 19.37 -13.74 -21.85
N LYS A 23 18.92 -14.87 -22.36
CA LYS A 23 17.54 -15.06 -22.84
C LYS A 23 16.53 -15.12 -21.69
N SER A 24 16.91 -15.71 -20.56
CA SER A 24 16.12 -15.73 -19.33
C SER A 24 16.01 -14.33 -18.71
N GLU A 25 17.11 -13.58 -18.67
CA GLU A 25 17.14 -12.22 -18.15
C GLU A 25 16.30 -11.25 -19.00
N ASN A 26 16.39 -11.33 -20.32
CA ASN A 26 15.54 -10.56 -21.23
C ASN A 26 14.05 -10.91 -21.11
N ALA A 27 13.72 -12.17 -20.86
CA ALA A 27 12.35 -12.60 -20.65
C ALA A 27 11.78 -12.05 -19.33
N GLU A 28 12.55 -12.08 -18.23
CA GLU A 28 12.13 -11.53 -16.95
C GLU A 28 12.02 -10.00 -17.01
N ASN A 29 12.95 -9.31 -17.67
CA ASN A 29 12.89 -7.87 -17.88
C ASN A 29 11.63 -7.45 -18.65
N SER A 30 11.26 -8.18 -19.70
CA SER A 30 10.04 -7.92 -20.47
C SER A 30 8.77 -8.20 -19.67
N ARG A 31 8.77 -9.26 -18.86
CA ARG A 31 7.66 -9.59 -17.95
C ARG A 31 7.44 -8.49 -16.92
N GLN A 32 8.49 -8.03 -16.28
CA GLN A 32 8.44 -6.96 -15.29
C GLN A 32 7.98 -5.62 -15.91
N ALA A 33 8.50 -5.27 -17.09
CA ALA A 33 8.09 -4.06 -17.82
C ALA A 33 6.58 -4.08 -18.13
N LEU A 34 6.04 -5.25 -18.54
CA LEU A 34 4.61 -5.41 -18.77
C LEU A 34 3.76 -5.25 -17.50
N ILE A 35 4.21 -5.80 -16.36
CA ILE A 35 3.51 -5.65 -15.08
C ILE A 35 3.43 -4.18 -14.66
N VAL A 36 4.55 -3.45 -14.71
CA VAL A 36 4.60 -2.03 -14.33
C VAL A 36 3.75 -1.17 -15.27
N ALA A 37 3.87 -1.38 -16.59
CA ALA A 37 3.08 -0.66 -17.59
C ALA A 37 1.57 -0.93 -17.44
N ALA A 38 1.20 -2.20 -17.20
CA ALA A 38 -0.18 -2.59 -16.98
C ALA A 38 -0.74 -1.97 -15.69
N GLY A 39 0.00 -2.04 -14.58
CA GLY A 39 -0.38 -1.46 -13.31
C GLY A 39 -0.66 0.04 -13.41
N ALA A 40 0.21 0.78 -14.09
CA ALA A 40 0.02 2.21 -14.33
C ALA A 40 -1.25 2.50 -15.16
N LEU A 41 -1.46 1.77 -16.27
CA LEU A 41 -2.64 1.96 -17.12
C LEU A 41 -3.93 1.49 -16.45
N PHE A 42 -3.90 0.42 -15.67
CA PHE A 42 -5.06 -0.02 -14.88
C PHE A 42 -5.42 0.98 -13.79
N ALA A 43 -4.43 1.58 -13.15
CA ALA A 43 -4.65 2.66 -12.18
C ALA A 43 -5.26 3.91 -12.83
N GLU A 44 -4.86 4.23 -14.06
CA GLU A 44 -5.34 5.41 -14.79
C GLU A 44 -6.72 5.22 -15.39
N ASN A 45 -6.95 4.10 -16.08
CA ASN A 45 -8.12 3.88 -16.96
C ASN A 45 -9.05 2.76 -16.47
N GLY A 46 -8.69 2.07 -15.39
CA GLY A 46 -9.32 0.83 -14.96
C GLY A 46 -8.93 -0.37 -15.84
N VAL A 47 -9.19 -1.58 -15.33
CA VAL A 47 -8.92 -2.81 -16.07
C VAL A 47 -9.73 -2.88 -17.36
N SER A 48 -11.02 -2.60 -17.30
CA SER A 48 -11.93 -2.65 -18.48
C SER A 48 -11.56 -1.62 -19.54
N GLY A 49 -11.16 -0.41 -19.15
CA GLY A 49 -10.78 0.68 -20.06
C GLY A 49 -9.40 0.53 -20.71
N THR A 50 -8.61 -0.45 -20.33
CA THR A 50 -7.24 -0.66 -20.81
C THR A 50 -7.17 -1.80 -21.80
N ASN A 51 -6.52 -1.61 -22.97
CA ASN A 51 -6.31 -2.67 -23.95
C ASN A 51 -4.84 -3.18 -23.93
N VAL A 52 -4.63 -4.42 -24.36
CA VAL A 52 -3.31 -5.07 -24.34
C VAL A 52 -2.28 -4.40 -25.25
N ARG A 53 -2.73 -3.75 -26.34
CA ARG A 53 -1.82 -3.06 -27.27
C ARG A 53 -1.22 -1.82 -26.62
N SER A 54 -2.02 -1.04 -25.86
CA SER A 54 -1.53 0.13 -25.13
C SER A 54 -0.55 -0.27 -24.01
N ILE A 55 -0.76 -1.41 -23.36
CA ILE A 55 0.14 -1.95 -22.36
C ILE A 55 1.49 -2.31 -23.01
N ALA A 56 1.48 -3.06 -24.08
CA ALA A 56 2.69 -3.47 -24.80
C ALA A 56 3.47 -2.26 -25.34
N ALA A 57 2.76 -1.27 -25.91
CA ALA A 57 3.37 -0.01 -26.36
C ALA A 57 4.03 0.76 -25.22
N LYS A 58 3.36 0.89 -24.06
CA LYS A 58 3.91 1.56 -22.88
C LYS A 58 5.11 0.81 -22.30
N ALA A 59 5.11 -0.52 -22.36
CA ALA A 59 6.22 -1.36 -21.92
C ALA A 59 7.39 -1.42 -22.92
N GLY A 60 7.21 -0.92 -24.14
CA GLY A 60 8.23 -0.99 -25.20
C GLY A 60 8.48 -2.40 -25.74
N VAL A 61 7.48 -3.30 -25.70
CA VAL A 61 7.62 -4.69 -26.09
C VAL A 61 6.54 -5.14 -27.09
N ASN A 62 6.77 -6.29 -27.71
CA ASN A 62 5.77 -6.88 -28.59
C ASN A 62 4.54 -7.37 -27.83
N VAL A 63 3.34 -7.09 -28.35
CA VAL A 63 2.06 -7.50 -27.74
C VAL A 63 1.94 -9.02 -27.55
N ALA A 64 2.61 -9.81 -28.40
CA ALA A 64 2.63 -11.28 -28.27
C ALA A 64 3.22 -11.76 -26.94
N LEU A 65 4.11 -10.95 -26.31
CA LEU A 65 4.70 -11.28 -25.02
C LEU A 65 3.67 -11.28 -23.88
N ILE A 66 2.54 -10.58 -24.01
CA ILE A 66 1.46 -10.65 -23.02
C ILE A 66 0.88 -12.07 -22.99
N ASN A 67 0.59 -12.64 -24.14
CA ASN A 67 0.10 -14.01 -24.22
C ASN A 67 1.18 -15.02 -23.79
N TYR A 68 2.43 -14.78 -24.13
CA TYR A 68 3.54 -15.64 -23.75
C TYR A 68 3.74 -15.69 -22.21
N HIS A 69 3.76 -14.53 -21.53
CA HIS A 69 4.04 -14.46 -20.11
C HIS A 69 2.81 -14.70 -19.21
N PHE A 70 1.62 -14.30 -19.67
CA PHE A 70 0.43 -14.22 -18.82
C PHE A 70 -0.78 -14.98 -19.38
N GLY A 71 -0.70 -15.52 -20.59
CA GLY A 71 -1.79 -16.21 -21.28
C GLY A 71 -2.85 -15.25 -21.84
N ASN A 72 -3.32 -14.32 -21.05
CA ASN A 72 -4.33 -13.33 -21.45
C ASN A 72 -4.28 -12.09 -20.52
N LYS A 73 -5.23 -11.16 -20.73
CA LYS A 73 -5.33 -9.94 -19.93
C LYS A 73 -5.63 -10.22 -18.45
N ASP A 74 -6.46 -11.22 -18.14
CA ASP A 74 -6.80 -11.56 -16.75
C ASP A 74 -5.59 -12.15 -16.01
N GLY A 75 -4.77 -12.95 -16.70
CA GLY A 75 -3.50 -13.41 -16.18
C GLY A 75 -2.53 -12.28 -15.87
N LEU A 76 -2.49 -11.25 -16.74
CA LEU A 76 -1.71 -10.03 -16.47
C LEU A 76 -2.26 -9.23 -15.29
N VAL A 77 -3.58 -9.10 -15.16
CA VAL A 77 -4.22 -8.48 -13.98
C VAL A 77 -3.81 -9.19 -12.71
N ASN A 78 -3.86 -10.53 -12.69
CA ASN A 78 -3.42 -11.31 -11.54
C ASN A 78 -1.94 -11.09 -11.22
N ALA A 79 -1.07 -11.03 -12.22
CA ALA A 79 0.35 -10.75 -12.03
C ALA A 79 0.62 -9.34 -11.46
N VAL A 80 -0.17 -8.34 -11.87
CA VAL A 80 -0.11 -6.99 -11.27
C VAL A 80 -0.56 -7.03 -9.81
N ILE A 81 -1.62 -7.77 -9.48
CA ILE A 81 -2.08 -7.94 -8.10
C ILE A 81 -1.01 -8.64 -7.26
N ASP A 82 -0.39 -9.72 -7.76
CA ASP A 82 0.68 -10.43 -7.07
C ASP A 82 1.87 -9.50 -6.80
N PHE A 83 2.28 -8.71 -7.78
CA PHE A 83 3.33 -7.71 -7.62
C PHE A 83 3.02 -6.68 -6.54
N VAL A 84 1.77 -6.19 -6.50
CA VAL A 84 1.29 -5.28 -5.45
C VAL A 84 1.30 -5.97 -4.09
N LEU A 85 0.75 -7.17 -3.98
CA LEU A 85 0.72 -7.94 -2.74
C LEU A 85 2.12 -8.20 -2.18
N ASP A 86 3.06 -8.60 -3.03
CA ASP A 86 4.46 -8.84 -2.62
C ASP A 86 5.13 -7.56 -2.12
N SER A 87 4.86 -6.42 -2.76
CA SER A 87 5.38 -5.12 -2.34
C SER A 87 4.85 -4.67 -0.98
N TYR A 88 3.66 -5.14 -0.58
CA TYR A 88 3.02 -4.77 0.68
C TYR A 88 3.17 -5.80 1.81
N ARG A 89 3.71 -6.98 1.53
CA ARG A 89 3.86 -8.06 2.53
C ARG A 89 4.62 -7.64 3.78
N HIS A 90 5.64 -6.81 3.61
CA HIS A 90 6.49 -6.32 4.71
C HIS A 90 5.77 -5.37 5.68
N TYR A 91 4.69 -4.73 5.23
CA TYR A 91 3.91 -3.77 6.03
C TYR A 91 2.72 -4.41 6.75
N MET A 92 2.63 -5.74 6.75
CA MET A 92 1.61 -6.45 7.48
C MET A 92 2.06 -6.67 8.94
N PRO A 93 1.48 -6.00 9.95
CA PRO A 93 1.98 -5.97 11.34
C PRO A 93 1.82 -7.29 12.11
N ASN A 94 1.84 -8.44 11.42
CA ASN A 94 1.55 -9.73 12.05
C ASN A 94 2.69 -10.29 12.87
N GLU A 95 3.94 -10.19 12.37
CA GLU A 95 5.07 -10.87 13.01
C GLU A 95 5.54 -10.14 14.26
N PHE A 96 5.63 -8.82 14.21
CA PHE A 96 6.02 -8.05 15.40
C PHE A 96 5.09 -8.35 16.58
N ILE A 97 3.78 -8.25 16.38
CA ILE A 97 2.79 -8.46 17.45
C ILE A 97 2.80 -9.92 17.93
N LYS A 98 3.01 -10.89 17.04
CA LYS A 98 3.12 -12.31 17.42
C LYS A 98 4.37 -12.61 18.23
N ASN A 99 5.49 -11.97 17.87
CA ASN A 99 6.77 -12.17 18.52
C ASN A 99 6.90 -11.45 19.86
N HIS A 100 5.96 -10.54 20.19
CA HIS A 100 5.95 -9.76 21.41
C HIS A 100 4.60 -9.88 22.15
N PRO A 101 4.19 -11.10 22.57
CA PRO A 101 2.91 -11.31 23.27
C PRO A 101 2.86 -10.59 24.63
N GLU A 102 4.01 -10.34 25.26
CA GLU A 102 4.15 -9.61 26.53
C GLU A 102 3.66 -8.17 26.45
N LEU A 103 3.66 -7.55 25.27
CA LEU A 103 3.17 -6.18 25.09
C LEU A 103 1.67 -6.02 25.38
N TRP A 104 0.91 -7.11 25.31
CA TRP A 104 -0.52 -7.07 25.62
C TRP A 104 -0.83 -6.92 27.11
N GLU A 105 0.12 -7.28 27.97
CA GLU A 105 -0.08 -7.37 29.43
C GLU A 105 0.01 -6.02 30.14
N SER A 106 0.48 -4.97 29.46
CA SER A 106 0.63 -3.64 30.06
C SER A 106 0.08 -2.54 29.16
N ARG A 107 -0.38 -1.43 29.79
CA ARG A 107 -0.80 -0.24 29.03
C ARG A 107 0.31 0.32 28.14
N ALA A 108 1.53 0.37 28.64
CA ALA A 108 2.70 0.82 27.87
C ALA A 108 2.96 -0.10 26.68
N GLY A 109 2.81 -1.41 26.84
CA GLY A 109 2.92 -2.37 25.75
C GLY A 109 1.79 -2.23 24.70
N GLN A 110 0.55 -2.06 25.17
CA GLN A 110 -0.62 -1.82 24.30
C GLN A 110 -0.45 -0.51 23.50
N ARG A 111 0.11 0.55 24.10
CA ARG A 111 0.47 1.80 23.40
C ARG A 111 1.47 1.52 22.25
N LYS A 112 2.52 0.71 22.49
CA LYS A 112 3.50 0.33 21.47
C LYS A 112 2.86 -0.45 20.32
N ILE A 113 1.96 -1.39 20.63
CA ILE A 113 1.22 -2.15 19.62
C ILE A 113 0.42 -1.20 18.73
N VAL A 114 -0.36 -0.30 19.32
CA VAL A 114 -1.22 0.64 18.59
C VAL A 114 -0.36 1.60 17.74
N ALA A 115 0.71 2.17 18.31
CA ALA A 115 1.62 3.04 17.58
C ALA A 115 2.26 2.33 16.39
N TYR A 116 2.72 1.09 16.58
CA TYR A 116 3.27 0.26 15.52
C TYR A 116 2.23 -0.02 14.43
N MET A 117 0.99 -0.34 14.79
CA MET A 117 -0.08 -0.59 13.82
C MET A 117 -0.40 0.66 12.99
N VAL A 118 -0.48 1.84 13.61
CA VAL A 118 -0.68 3.11 12.90
C VAL A 118 0.50 3.39 11.97
N ASP A 119 1.74 3.25 12.47
CA ASP A 119 2.93 3.42 11.66
C ASP A 119 2.92 2.52 10.41
N GLN A 120 2.61 1.24 10.59
CA GLN A 120 2.50 0.30 9.47
C GLN A 120 1.37 0.65 8.50
N ALA A 121 0.25 1.22 8.96
CA ALA A 121 -0.82 1.71 8.09
C ALA A 121 -0.33 2.88 7.22
N PHE A 122 0.42 3.80 7.81
CA PHE A 122 1.00 4.93 7.10
C PHE A 122 2.05 4.47 6.09
N GLU A 123 2.97 3.59 6.48
CA GLU A 123 3.99 3.05 5.56
C GLU A 123 3.37 2.18 4.45
N PHE A 124 2.30 1.46 4.74
CA PHE A 124 1.55 0.71 3.74
C PHE A 124 1.01 1.61 2.62
N ILE A 125 0.47 2.77 2.96
CA ILE A 125 -0.19 3.68 2.01
C ILE A 125 0.79 4.75 1.47
N ARG A 126 2.01 4.84 2.01
CA ARG A 126 2.99 5.83 1.59
C ARG A 126 3.23 5.75 0.08
N PRO A 127 3.12 6.88 -0.66
CA PRO A 127 3.40 6.89 -2.08
C PRO A 127 4.83 6.41 -2.37
N ARG A 128 4.98 5.49 -3.31
CA ARG A 128 6.28 4.96 -3.74
C ARG A 128 6.70 5.62 -5.03
N PRO A 129 7.80 6.39 -5.05
CA PRO A 129 8.24 7.10 -6.26
C PRO A 129 8.47 6.17 -7.45
N GLU A 130 8.96 4.95 -7.20
CA GLU A 130 9.23 3.94 -8.23
C GLU A 130 7.95 3.33 -8.83
N ASN A 131 6.84 3.31 -8.06
CA ASN A 131 5.57 2.74 -8.49
C ASN A 131 4.39 3.57 -7.94
N PRO A 132 4.25 4.84 -8.33
CA PRO A 132 3.25 5.75 -7.76
C PRO A 132 1.79 5.34 -8.05
N TRP A 133 1.60 4.46 -9.01
CA TRP A 133 0.29 3.96 -9.44
C TRP A 133 -0.33 2.91 -8.47
N MET A 134 0.46 2.31 -7.57
CA MET A 134 0.01 1.12 -6.80
C MET A 134 -1.20 1.41 -5.91
N ASN A 135 -1.19 2.52 -5.16
CA ASN A 135 -2.31 2.88 -4.28
C ASN A 135 -3.59 3.13 -5.09
N THR A 136 -3.49 3.87 -6.20
CA THR A 136 -4.63 4.13 -7.09
C THR A 136 -5.17 2.84 -7.70
N PHE A 137 -4.28 1.91 -8.08
CA PHE A 137 -4.67 0.59 -8.57
C PHE A 137 -5.46 -0.22 -7.54
N ILE A 138 -4.96 -0.31 -6.29
CA ILE A 138 -5.67 -0.98 -5.19
C ILE A 138 -7.09 -0.43 -5.03
N MET A 139 -7.24 0.90 -5.04
CA MET A 139 -8.53 1.54 -4.87
C MET A 139 -9.48 1.29 -6.02
N ARG A 140 -9.01 1.42 -7.25
CA ARG A 140 -9.82 1.09 -8.42
C ARG A 140 -10.26 -0.37 -8.44
N CYS A 141 -9.38 -1.29 -8.07
CA CYS A 141 -9.76 -2.70 -7.92
C CYS A 141 -10.82 -2.90 -6.84
N ALA A 142 -10.72 -2.21 -5.69
CA ALA A 142 -11.69 -2.32 -4.61
C ALA A 142 -13.09 -1.84 -5.01
N GLU A 143 -13.18 -0.86 -5.90
CA GLU A 143 -14.44 -0.30 -6.43
C GLU A 143 -14.99 -1.08 -7.64
N ALA A 144 -14.11 -1.74 -8.40
CA ALA A 144 -14.50 -2.51 -9.59
C ALA A 144 -15.36 -3.73 -9.21
N ASN A 145 -16.10 -4.25 -10.18
CA ASN A 145 -16.88 -5.48 -10.01
C ASN A 145 -16.26 -6.63 -10.82
N ASP A 146 -14.97 -6.91 -10.55
CA ASP A 146 -14.17 -7.88 -11.28
C ASP A 146 -13.32 -8.77 -10.35
N ILE A 147 -12.42 -9.55 -10.94
CA ILE A 147 -11.50 -10.45 -10.21
C ILE A 147 -10.57 -9.66 -9.29
N GLY A 148 -10.16 -8.45 -9.68
CA GLY A 148 -9.28 -7.60 -8.88
C GLY A 148 -9.90 -7.25 -7.54
N ARG A 149 -11.21 -6.88 -7.53
CA ARG A 149 -11.95 -6.59 -6.30
C ARG A 149 -11.90 -7.74 -5.30
N ARG A 150 -12.18 -8.96 -5.76
CA ARG A 150 -12.22 -10.13 -4.87
C ARG A 150 -10.87 -10.35 -4.19
N ARG A 151 -9.79 -10.27 -4.95
CA ARG A 151 -8.44 -10.49 -4.44
C ARG A 151 -7.99 -9.37 -3.51
N ILE A 152 -8.14 -8.10 -3.90
CA ILE A 152 -7.76 -6.95 -3.08
C ILE A 152 -8.54 -6.91 -1.77
N LEU A 153 -9.85 -7.19 -1.80
CA LEU A 153 -10.63 -7.28 -0.57
C LEU A 153 -10.17 -8.43 0.31
N ALA A 154 -9.98 -9.63 -0.24
CA ALA A 154 -9.68 -10.83 0.53
C ALA A 154 -8.24 -10.84 1.08
N GLU A 155 -7.27 -10.32 0.34
CA GLU A 155 -5.85 -10.47 0.66
C GLU A 155 -5.26 -9.23 1.35
N ILE A 156 -5.87 -8.03 1.17
CA ILE A 156 -5.38 -6.78 1.75
C ILE A 156 -6.38 -6.18 2.74
N LEU A 157 -7.55 -5.75 2.25
CA LEU A 157 -8.41 -4.83 3.02
C LEU A 157 -9.12 -5.53 4.18
N ILE A 158 -9.72 -6.70 3.95
CA ILE A 158 -10.44 -7.44 5.00
C ILE A 158 -9.50 -7.90 6.12
N PRO A 159 -8.34 -8.54 5.85
CA PRO A 159 -7.40 -8.91 6.90
C PRO A 159 -6.90 -7.72 7.71
N GLY A 160 -6.67 -6.58 7.06
CA GLY A 160 -6.34 -5.32 7.72
C GLY A 160 -7.44 -4.91 8.71
N CYS A 161 -8.68 -4.71 8.22
CA CYS A 161 -9.83 -4.31 9.04
C CYS A 161 -10.07 -5.27 10.22
N ILE A 162 -9.99 -6.58 10.00
CA ILE A 162 -10.18 -7.59 11.06
C ILE A 162 -9.13 -7.40 12.17
N ARG A 163 -7.89 -7.14 11.80
CA ARG A 163 -6.78 -6.98 12.75
C ARG A 163 -6.99 -5.78 13.66
N TYR A 164 -7.31 -4.62 13.10
CA TYR A 164 -7.60 -3.41 13.88
C TYR A 164 -8.82 -3.60 14.77
N THR A 165 -9.89 -4.16 14.23
CA THR A 165 -11.10 -4.48 15.01
C THR A 165 -10.79 -5.40 16.19
N ARG A 166 -10.00 -6.45 16.00
CA ARG A 166 -9.58 -7.37 17.08
C ARG A 166 -8.71 -6.68 18.12
N THR A 167 -7.83 -5.78 17.70
CA THR A 167 -7.00 -5.00 18.62
C THR A 167 -7.86 -4.12 19.51
N TYR A 168 -8.84 -3.40 18.95
CA TYR A 168 -9.80 -2.61 19.72
C TYR A 168 -10.52 -3.45 20.78
N VAL A 169 -11.12 -4.56 20.34
CA VAL A 169 -11.85 -5.48 21.23
C VAL A 169 -10.94 -6.02 22.35
N ARG A 170 -9.71 -6.41 22.01
CA ARG A 170 -8.77 -6.94 22.99
C ARG A 170 -8.36 -5.92 24.05
N ILE A 171 -8.13 -4.67 23.67
CA ILE A 171 -7.69 -3.62 24.58
C ILE A 171 -8.85 -3.11 25.45
N THR A 172 -10.03 -2.91 24.85
CA THR A 172 -11.17 -2.30 25.55
C THR A 172 -12.07 -3.31 26.25
N GLY A 173 -12.00 -4.59 25.90
CA GLY A 173 -12.97 -5.61 26.31
C GLY A 173 -14.37 -5.43 25.72
N SER A 174 -14.55 -4.47 24.80
CA SER A 174 -15.86 -4.14 24.22
C SER A 174 -16.36 -5.22 23.28
N THR A 175 -17.64 -5.55 23.38
CA THR A 175 -18.33 -6.43 22.42
C THR A 175 -19.02 -5.65 21.30
N ASP A 176 -18.94 -4.31 21.31
CA ASP A 176 -19.51 -3.47 20.26
C ASP A 176 -18.59 -3.41 19.04
N TYR A 177 -18.80 -4.37 18.13
CA TYR A 177 -18.08 -4.44 16.86
C TYR A 177 -18.28 -3.22 15.94
N ARG A 178 -19.35 -2.45 16.13
CA ARG A 178 -19.58 -1.22 15.37
C ARG A 178 -18.56 -0.16 15.77
N LYS A 179 -18.39 0.07 17.07
CA LYS A 179 -17.36 0.98 17.59
C LYS A 179 -15.96 0.55 17.18
N ALA A 180 -15.66 -0.74 17.29
CA ALA A 180 -14.37 -1.29 16.87
C ALA A 180 -14.07 -1.05 15.37
N ARG A 181 -15.07 -1.15 14.51
CA ARG A 181 -14.93 -0.82 13.08
C ARG A 181 -14.77 0.67 12.82
N CYS A 182 -15.52 1.51 13.54
CA CYS A 182 -15.36 2.97 13.44
C CYS A 182 -13.94 3.38 13.82
N TRP A 183 -13.42 2.83 14.92
CA TRP A 183 -12.04 3.07 15.34
C TRP A 183 -11.03 2.58 14.28
N ALA A 184 -11.19 1.36 13.75
CA ALA A 184 -10.31 0.85 12.70
C ALA A 184 -10.27 1.78 11.48
N LEU A 185 -11.42 2.28 11.03
CA LEU A 185 -11.51 3.20 9.91
C LEU A 185 -10.88 4.57 10.23
N SER A 186 -11.05 5.11 11.44
CA SER A 186 -10.45 6.39 11.85
C SER A 186 -8.91 6.34 11.85
N VAL A 187 -8.33 5.19 12.12
CA VAL A 187 -6.87 4.98 12.06
C VAL A 187 -6.35 5.01 10.61
N PHE A 188 -7.10 4.44 9.67
CA PHE A 188 -6.67 4.37 8.27
C PHE A 188 -6.96 5.64 7.47
N ALA A 189 -8.07 6.32 7.76
CA ALA A 189 -8.57 7.41 6.93
C ALA A 189 -7.56 8.54 6.70
N PRO A 190 -6.80 9.02 7.71
CA PRO A 190 -5.84 10.11 7.49
C PRO A 190 -4.74 9.74 6.49
N ALA A 191 -4.11 8.58 6.67
CA ALA A 191 -3.07 8.10 5.77
C ALA A 191 -3.61 7.90 4.36
N PHE A 192 -4.83 7.35 4.27
CA PHE A 192 -5.50 7.06 3.02
C PHE A 192 -5.80 8.32 2.20
N ILE A 193 -6.38 9.35 2.83
CA ILE A 193 -6.69 10.63 2.17
C ILE A 193 -5.40 11.27 1.66
N TYR A 194 -4.33 11.27 2.47
CA TYR A 194 -3.04 11.81 2.07
C TYR A 194 -2.46 11.13 0.83
N ALA A 195 -2.50 9.79 0.80
CA ALA A 195 -1.88 9.01 -0.27
C ALA A 195 -2.67 9.05 -1.60
N THR A 196 -4.00 9.15 -1.52
CA THR A 196 -4.87 9.09 -2.71
C THR A 196 -5.26 10.46 -3.26
N ASN A 197 -5.21 11.50 -2.42
CA ASN A 197 -5.65 12.85 -2.79
C ASN A 197 -4.71 13.93 -2.24
N PRO A 198 -3.44 13.96 -2.65
CA PRO A 198 -2.48 14.97 -2.18
C PRO A 198 -2.95 16.39 -2.49
N THR A 199 -3.68 16.57 -3.58
CA THR A 199 -4.26 17.86 -3.97
C THR A 199 -5.23 18.42 -2.94
N ILE A 200 -6.03 17.58 -2.27
CA ILE A 200 -6.94 18.05 -1.22
C ILE A 200 -6.15 18.67 -0.07
N ILE A 201 -5.00 18.09 0.27
CA ILE A 201 -4.16 18.60 1.35
C ILE A 201 -3.53 19.94 0.96
N ASP A 202 -3.05 20.07 -0.29
CA ASP A 202 -2.52 21.32 -0.80
C ASP A 202 -3.56 22.46 -0.79
N TYR A 203 -4.84 22.13 -1.05
CA TYR A 203 -5.95 23.09 -0.97
C TYR A 203 -6.31 23.47 0.46
N THR A 204 -6.25 22.54 1.40
CA THR A 204 -6.63 22.78 2.80
C THR A 204 -5.50 23.44 3.61
N CYS A 205 -4.26 23.37 3.12
CA CYS A 205 -3.08 23.97 3.74
C CYS A 205 -2.36 24.92 2.75
N PRO A 206 -2.98 26.06 2.35
CA PRO A 206 -2.42 26.94 1.36
C PRO A 206 -1.04 27.46 1.80
N GLY A 207 -0.04 27.32 0.93
CA GLY A 207 1.34 27.77 1.14
C GLY A 207 2.30 26.77 1.74
N LYS A 208 1.84 25.55 2.10
CA LYS A 208 2.72 24.45 2.48
C LYS A 208 2.27 23.20 1.72
N ARG A 209 3.13 22.69 0.85
CA ARG A 209 2.92 21.38 0.24
C ARG A 209 2.88 20.31 1.34
N ALA A 210 2.05 19.31 1.15
CA ALA A 210 2.12 18.08 1.90
C ALA A 210 3.50 17.44 1.67
N ASP A 211 4.43 17.70 2.59
CA ASP A 211 5.79 17.17 2.60
C ASP A 211 5.92 16.01 3.62
N ASP A 212 7.11 15.44 3.71
CA ASP A 212 7.38 14.36 4.67
C ASP A 212 7.16 14.79 6.12
N ASN A 213 7.40 16.07 6.46
CA ASN A 213 7.14 16.59 7.81
C ASN A 213 5.66 16.60 8.14
N PHE A 214 4.81 17.01 7.18
CA PHE A 214 3.36 16.96 7.35
C PHE A 214 2.87 15.53 7.50
N TYR A 215 3.43 14.59 6.73
CA TYR A 215 3.10 13.18 6.81
C TYR A 215 3.43 12.59 8.19
N ASP A 216 4.61 12.90 8.73
CA ASP A 216 5.03 12.45 10.05
C ASP A 216 4.21 13.09 11.17
N GLU A 217 3.78 14.34 11.01
CA GLU A 217 2.89 15.02 11.94
C GLU A 217 1.49 14.39 11.93
N LEU A 218 0.94 14.12 10.75
CA LEU A 218 -0.34 13.44 10.59
C LEU A 218 -0.32 12.03 11.21
N LYS A 219 0.79 11.31 11.04
CA LYS A 219 1.01 10.01 11.67
C LYS A 219 1.01 10.10 13.20
N ARG A 220 1.76 11.06 13.78
CA ARG A 220 1.76 11.29 15.22
C ARG A 220 0.37 11.64 15.75
N TRP A 221 -0.35 12.49 15.05
CA TRP A 221 -1.75 12.82 15.36
C TRP A 221 -2.64 11.57 15.38
N SER A 222 -2.54 10.76 14.36
CA SER A 222 -3.32 9.52 14.25
C SER A 222 -3.03 8.53 15.36
N ILE A 223 -1.78 8.45 15.83
CA ILE A 223 -1.39 7.64 16.98
C ILE A 223 -2.08 8.17 18.25
N ASN A 224 -2.05 9.48 18.50
CA ASN A 224 -2.66 10.09 19.68
C ASN A 224 -4.18 9.90 19.72
N VAL A 225 -4.86 10.10 18.58
CA VAL A 225 -6.29 9.83 18.44
C VAL A 225 -6.61 8.36 18.71
N ALA A 226 -5.80 7.45 18.16
CA ALA A 226 -5.99 6.02 18.38
C ALA A 226 -5.82 5.62 19.85
N TRP A 227 -4.87 6.20 20.56
CA TRP A 227 -4.69 6.00 22.02
C TRP A 227 -5.85 6.57 22.83
N HIS A 228 -6.30 7.79 22.50
CA HIS A 228 -7.42 8.43 23.19
C HIS A 228 -8.67 7.54 23.17
N GLU A 229 -9.08 7.08 22.01
CA GLU A 229 -10.26 6.24 21.83
C GLU A 229 -10.17 4.87 22.54
N LEU A 230 -8.95 4.40 22.79
CA LEU A 230 -8.68 3.16 23.53
C LEU A 230 -8.48 3.39 25.05
N GLY A 231 -8.56 4.64 25.52
CA GLY A 231 -8.27 4.99 26.90
C GLY A 231 -6.80 4.76 27.28
N LEU A 232 -5.87 4.81 26.34
CA LEU A 232 -4.44 4.56 26.55
C LEU A 232 -3.61 5.82 26.77
N GLN A 233 -4.20 6.99 26.93
CA GLN A 233 -3.47 8.24 27.21
C GLN A 233 -2.76 8.19 28.57
N GLU A 234 -1.63 8.88 28.67
CA GLU A 234 -0.91 9.07 29.93
C GLU A 234 -1.47 10.32 30.64
N SER A 235 -1.49 10.28 31.97
CA SER A 235 -1.88 11.43 32.81
C SER A 235 -0.86 12.56 32.57
N GLY A 236 -1.28 13.68 32.01
CA GLY A 236 -0.46 14.86 31.71
C GLY A 236 -0.15 15.04 30.20
N GLU A 237 -0.49 14.11 29.34
CA GLU A 237 -0.60 14.38 27.92
C GLU A 237 -1.77 15.36 27.73
N SER A 238 -1.46 16.59 27.26
CA SER A 238 -2.48 17.64 27.09
C SER A 238 -3.59 17.09 26.19
N ASP A 239 -4.82 17.42 26.61
CA ASP A 239 -5.99 17.15 25.80
C ASP A 239 -5.89 18.00 24.53
N TYR A 240 -5.29 17.44 23.48
CA TYR A 240 -5.06 18.10 22.19
C TYR A 240 -6.36 18.66 21.58
N PHE A 241 -7.52 18.15 22.00
CA PHE A 241 -8.82 18.65 21.59
C PHE A 241 -9.21 19.97 22.26
N THR A 242 -8.67 20.28 23.43
CA THR A 242 -8.93 21.56 24.11
C THR A 242 -7.99 22.68 23.66
N ALA A 243 -6.86 22.35 23.07
CA ALA A 243 -5.82 23.28 22.60
C ALA A 243 -5.87 23.60 21.11
N LEU A 244 -7.05 23.59 20.47
CA LEU A 244 -7.18 24.16 19.14
C LEU A 244 -6.83 25.65 19.20
N PRO A 245 -5.82 26.13 18.43
CA PRO A 245 -5.44 27.52 18.43
C PRO A 245 -6.65 28.42 18.11
N PRO A 246 -6.76 29.62 18.71
CA PRO A 246 -7.89 30.53 18.48
C PRO A 246 -8.16 30.88 17.02
N SER A 247 -7.18 30.69 16.14
CA SER A 247 -7.29 30.90 14.70
C SER A 247 -8.21 29.90 13.98
N PHE A 248 -8.52 28.75 14.58
CA PHE A 248 -9.52 27.78 14.08
C PHE A 248 -10.97 28.18 14.35
N LYS A 249 -11.21 29.32 14.98
CA LYS A 249 -12.56 29.83 15.21
C LYS A 249 -13.17 30.33 13.89
N LYS A 250 -14.02 29.48 13.30
CA LYS A 250 -15.20 29.75 12.44
C LYS A 250 -15.09 30.72 11.25
N LYS A 251 -14.03 31.51 11.01
CA LYS A 251 -14.03 32.52 9.96
C LYS A 251 -13.41 32.11 8.62
N THR A 252 -12.63 31.06 8.59
CA THR A 252 -11.82 30.73 7.39
C THR A 252 -12.53 29.77 6.42
N TYR A 253 -13.52 28.99 6.88
CA TYR A 253 -14.19 28.02 6.01
C TYR A 253 -15.43 28.54 5.29
N LEU A 254 -15.98 29.70 5.67
CA LEU A 254 -17.19 30.27 5.05
C LEU A 254 -16.89 31.21 3.88
N ASN A 255 -15.64 31.59 3.63
CA ASN A 255 -15.29 32.47 2.52
C ASN A 255 -14.77 31.74 1.26
N ILE A 256 -14.72 30.40 1.26
CA ILE A 256 -14.29 29.62 0.08
C ILE A 256 -15.48 29.22 -0.81
N ALA A 257 -16.72 29.44 -0.37
CA ALA A 257 -17.94 29.13 -1.11
C ALA A 257 -18.61 30.33 -1.77
N GLY A 258 -17.89 31.43 -1.95
CA GLY A 258 -18.42 32.63 -2.57
C GLY A 258 -17.36 33.41 -3.33
N ASP A 259 -17.00 32.89 -4.51
CA ASP A 259 -16.64 33.64 -5.74
C ASP A 259 -16.76 32.68 -6.93
#